data_c3869fe7d1a26a9fcc47a239b5838f05
#
_entry.id   c3869fe7d1a26a9fcc47a239b5838f05
#
_cell.length_a   1.000
_cell.length_b   1.000
_cell.length_c   1.000
_cell.angle_alpha   90.00
_cell.angle_beta   90.00
_cell.angle_gamma   90.00
#
_symmetry.space_group_name_H-M   'P 1'
#
loop_
_entity.id
_entity.type
_entity.pdbx_description
1 polymer ?
#
loop_
_entity_poly.entity_id
_entity_poly.type
_entity_poly.pdbx_seq_one_letter_code
_entity_poly.pdbx_strand_id
1 'polypeptide(L)'
;MALYRGNSRKLIASLGAVLVLFVLVHQLSYVDYYTLVGHISASTELIQACPRPNRPKHKTSHDARQAVAGRNIPNIVHQIWKTADVRTYPAWSSRDSWRAGLEPFNYTVWLWTDDDIVGLIRAEYAWLLPTYEGYPQNIQRADVARLVVVHAHGGIYADLDVHPKSVQGVSCLQRLGLEAIFAPTSGALGLSNHFFMAERASPFLLWALHEAKRRGASTSRRIILPYLQVFWSTGPMMVTAASRDYDRARAATQPVLGVLDDEYGGTVVRHAAGRSWHRSDGRLFNYLGDHVHVEQPWVGFPLLVAALGLVCIMVRRRGWRWPASRPGKGVSF
;
A
#
# COMPACT_ATOMS: atom_id res chain seq x y z
N MET A 1 42.67 -15.43 -34.47
CA MET A 1 41.79 -14.28 -34.06
C MET A 1 40.35 -14.64 -33.73
N ALA A 2 39.77 -15.73 -34.21
CA ALA A 2 38.36 -16.12 -33.95
C ALA A 2 38.08 -16.62 -32.52
N LEU A 3 39.03 -17.27 -31.86
CA LEU A 3 38.88 -17.82 -30.51
C LEU A 3 38.79 -16.73 -29.41
N TYR A 4 39.35 -15.56 -29.61
CA TYR A 4 39.33 -14.45 -28.66
C TYR A 4 38.01 -13.69 -28.64
N ARG A 5 37.31 -13.63 -29.79
CA ARG A 5 35.98 -13.00 -29.92
C ARG A 5 34.85 -13.79 -29.24
N GLY A 6 34.97 -15.10 -29.15
CA GLY A 6 33.96 -15.95 -28.47
C GLY A 6 33.96 -15.81 -26.96
N ASN A 7 35.14 -15.64 -26.34
CA ASN A 7 35.26 -15.50 -24.89
C ASN A 7 34.82 -14.12 -24.39
N SER A 8 35.08 -13.04 -25.13
CA SER A 8 34.65 -11.68 -24.79
C SER A 8 33.10 -11.54 -24.83
N ARG A 9 32.43 -12.14 -25.81
CA ARG A 9 30.94 -12.15 -25.88
C ARG A 9 30.34 -12.91 -24.71
N LYS A 10 30.88 -14.04 -24.30
CA LYS A 10 30.44 -14.81 -23.14
C LYS A 10 30.67 -14.03 -21.84
N LEU A 11 31.80 -13.33 -21.72
CA LEU A 11 32.11 -12.49 -20.58
C LEU A 11 31.12 -11.31 -20.44
N ILE A 12 30.87 -10.61 -21.58
CA ILE A 12 29.88 -9.51 -21.59
C ILE A 12 28.48 -9.99 -21.23
N ALA A 13 28.02 -11.12 -21.79
CA ALA A 13 26.73 -11.70 -21.48
C ALA A 13 26.62 -12.09 -19.99
N SER A 14 27.71 -12.65 -19.42
CA SER A 14 27.76 -13.01 -17.99
C SER A 14 27.75 -11.78 -17.08
N LEU A 15 28.45 -10.72 -17.43
CA LEU A 15 28.46 -9.47 -16.69
C LEU A 15 27.08 -8.79 -16.78
N GLY A 16 26.44 -8.82 -17.95
CA GLY A 16 25.08 -8.33 -18.14
C GLY A 16 24.07 -9.09 -17.26
N ALA A 17 24.15 -10.41 -17.23
CA ALA A 17 23.26 -11.24 -16.38
C ALA A 17 23.47 -10.95 -14.89
N VAL A 18 24.71 -10.77 -14.42
CA VAL A 18 25.00 -10.40 -13.03
C VAL A 18 24.46 -9.01 -12.70
N LEU A 19 24.61 -8.05 -13.60
CA LEU A 19 24.07 -6.70 -13.41
C LEU A 19 22.54 -6.73 -13.32
N VAL A 20 21.87 -7.45 -14.22
CA VAL A 20 20.41 -7.61 -14.19
C VAL A 20 19.96 -8.25 -12.87
N LEU A 21 20.63 -9.31 -12.42
CA LEU A 21 20.33 -9.95 -11.15
C LEU A 21 20.54 -8.99 -9.97
N PHE A 22 21.63 -8.23 -9.96
CA PHE A 22 21.89 -7.22 -8.94
C PHE A 22 20.79 -6.16 -8.91
N VAL A 23 20.39 -5.64 -10.08
CA VAL A 23 19.29 -4.67 -10.18
C VAL A 23 17.99 -5.27 -9.68
N LEU A 24 17.65 -6.50 -10.07
CA LEU A 24 16.43 -7.17 -9.60
C LEU A 24 16.43 -7.35 -8.09
N VAL A 25 17.52 -7.85 -7.50
CA VAL A 25 17.64 -8.01 -6.05
C VAL A 25 17.53 -6.66 -5.34
N HIS A 26 18.19 -5.62 -5.86
CA HIS A 26 18.07 -4.27 -5.32
C HIS A 26 16.64 -3.74 -5.41
N GLN A 27 15.92 -3.96 -6.52
CA GLN A 27 14.51 -3.52 -6.63
C GLN A 27 13.59 -4.33 -5.70
N LEU A 28 13.79 -5.63 -5.59
CA LEU A 28 13.01 -6.49 -4.69
C LEU A 28 13.27 -6.17 -3.20
N SER A 29 14.42 -5.57 -2.85
CA SER A 29 14.69 -5.16 -1.47
C SER A 29 13.75 -4.04 -0.96
N TYR A 30 13.05 -3.34 -1.87
CA TYR A 30 12.00 -2.38 -1.49
C TYR A 30 10.66 -3.07 -1.20
N VAL A 31 10.49 -4.34 -1.59
CA VAL A 31 9.27 -5.09 -1.28
C VAL A 31 9.32 -5.51 0.17
N ASP A 32 8.43 -4.94 0.96
CA ASP A 32 8.33 -5.30 2.38
C ASP A 32 7.73 -6.71 2.51
N TYR A 33 8.54 -7.63 3.04
CA TYR A 33 8.12 -9.03 3.27
C TYR A 33 6.82 -9.12 4.11
N TYR A 34 6.68 -8.29 5.13
CA TYR A 34 5.47 -8.28 5.97
C TYR A 34 4.21 -7.81 5.23
N THR A 35 4.37 -6.98 4.21
CA THR A 35 3.25 -6.59 3.33
C THR A 35 2.84 -7.76 2.42
N LEU A 36 3.78 -8.62 2.03
CA LEU A 36 3.51 -9.80 1.21
C LEU A 36 2.90 -10.95 2.01
N VAL A 37 3.28 -11.13 3.28
CA VAL A 37 2.85 -12.26 4.11
C VAL A 37 1.56 -11.95 4.89
N GLY A 38 1.04 -10.73 4.79
CA GLY A 38 -0.30 -10.40 5.27
C GLY A 38 -0.47 -10.43 6.79
N HIS A 39 0.55 -10.08 7.56
CA HIS A 39 0.37 -9.91 9.00
C HIS A 39 -0.20 -8.51 9.30
N ILE A 40 -1.50 -8.45 9.60
CA ILE A 40 -2.10 -7.31 10.28
C ILE A 40 -1.39 -7.18 11.64
N SER A 41 -1.06 -5.95 12.03
CA SER A 41 -0.59 -5.68 13.38
C SER A 41 -1.62 -6.19 14.41
N ALA A 42 -1.16 -6.73 15.53
CA ALA A 42 -2.05 -7.19 16.60
C ALA A 42 -2.99 -6.08 17.14
N SER A 43 -2.67 -4.82 16.86
CA SER A 43 -3.44 -3.63 17.21
C SER A 43 -4.33 -3.08 16.08
N THR A 44 -4.48 -3.83 14.96
CA THR A 44 -5.44 -3.51 13.90
C THR A 44 -6.62 -4.47 13.97
N GLU A 45 -7.84 -3.95 14.05
CA GLU A 45 -9.07 -4.75 14.11
C GLU A 45 -9.46 -5.23 12.71
N LEU A 46 -9.62 -6.55 12.52
CA LEU A 46 -10.23 -7.10 11.31
C LEU A 46 -11.75 -7.01 11.44
N ILE A 47 -12.38 -6.23 10.55
CA ILE A 47 -13.82 -5.98 10.56
C ILE A 47 -14.50 -6.93 9.58
N GLN A 48 -15.12 -8.00 10.10
CA GLN A 48 -15.81 -9.04 9.33
C GLN A 48 -17.32 -8.83 9.24
N ALA A 49 -17.86 -8.01 10.11
CA ALA A 49 -19.29 -7.68 10.12
C ALA A 49 -19.57 -6.46 10.99
N CYS A 50 -20.72 -5.86 10.74
CA CYS A 50 -21.23 -4.82 11.64
C CYS A 50 -21.78 -5.45 12.93
N PRO A 51 -21.41 -4.94 14.12
CA PRO A 51 -21.98 -5.42 15.38
C PRO A 51 -23.50 -5.24 15.38
N ARG A 52 -24.23 -6.31 15.67
CA ARG A 52 -25.69 -6.23 15.85
C ARG A 52 -26.02 -5.41 17.12
N PRO A 53 -27.03 -4.50 17.09
CA PRO A 53 -27.34 -3.62 18.22
C PRO A 53 -27.68 -4.33 19.54
N ASN A 54 -28.11 -5.59 19.49
CA ASN A 54 -28.72 -6.30 20.62
C ASN A 54 -27.89 -7.46 21.21
N ARG A 55 -26.58 -7.54 20.97
CA ARG A 55 -25.79 -8.56 21.66
C ARG A 55 -25.24 -7.98 22.97
N PRO A 56 -25.63 -8.48 24.16
CA PRO A 56 -25.02 -8.03 25.42
C PRO A 56 -23.53 -8.33 25.37
N LYS A 57 -22.71 -7.29 25.34
CA LYS A 57 -21.25 -7.40 25.33
C LYS A 57 -20.79 -7.86 26.70
N HIS A 58 -19.93 -8.86 26.77
CA HIS A 58 -19.22 -9.26 27.97
C HIS A 58 -18.61 -8.02 28.65
N LYS A 59 -18.87 -7.85 29.98
CA LYS A 59 -18.60 -6.63 30.76
C LYS A 59 -17.13 -6.15 30.82
N THR A 60 -16.18 -6.84 30.20
CA THR A 60 -14.75 -6.53 30.31
C THR A 60 -14.22 -5.53 29.27
N SER A 61 -15.02 -5.12 28.27
CA SER A 61 -14.58 -4.16 27.25
C SER A 61 -15.32 -2.81 27.28
N HIS A 62 -16.26 -2.62 28.24
CA HIS A 62 -17.14 -1.45 28.27
C HIS A 62 -16.44 -0.16 28.71
N ASP A 63 -15.55 -0.25 29.71
CA ASP A 63 -14.89 0.94 30.28
C ASP A 63 -13.84 1.54 29.34
N ALA A 64 -13.19 0.70 28.56
CA ALA A 64 -12.18 1.16 27.59
C ALA A 64 -12.80 1.78 26.32
N ARG A 65 -13.99 1.34 25.91
CA ARG A 65 -14.72 1.93 24.78
C ARG A 65 -15.45 3.24 25.16
N GLN A 66 -15.78 3.46 26.41
CA GLN A 66 -16.31 4.76 26.88
C GLN A 66 -15.25 5.87 26.79
N ALA A 67 -13.97 5.57 26.98
CA ALA A 67 -12.88 6.54 26.77
C ALA A 67 -12.70 6.94 25.28
N VAL A 68 -13.27 6.16 24.35
CA VAL A 68 -13.26 6.39 22.88
C VAL A 68 -14.57 7.05 22.39
N ALA A 69 -15.52 7.34 23.29
CA ALA A 69 -16.86 7.90 22.98
C ALA A 69 -16.86 9.31 22.34
N GLY A 70 -15.69 9.89 22.04
CA GLY A 70 -15.54 11.16 21.33
C GLY A 70 -15.10 11.03 19.86
N ARG A 71 -14.77 9.83 19.38
CA ARG A 71 -14.32 9.65 17.99
C ARG A 71 -15.51 9.61 17.04
N ASN A 72 -15.54 10.58 16.14
CA ASN A 72 -16.60 10.70 15.14
C ASN A 72 -16.00 10.94 13.76
N ILE A 73 -16.26 10.03 12.84
CA ILE A 73 -15.89 10.17 11.44
C ILE A 73 -17.01 10.97 10.76
N PRO A 74 -16.74 12.19 10.24
CA PRO A 74 -17.75 13.05 9.64
C PRO A 74 -18.46 12.42 8.43
N ASN A 75 -19.69 12.87 8.18
CA ASN A 75 -20.51 12.47 7.02
C ASN A 75 -20.07 13.22 5.74
N ILE A 76 -18.80 13.15 5.42
CA ILE A 76 -18.21 13.78 4.23
C ILE A 76 -17.56 12.68 3.40
N VAL A 77 -17.88 12.63 2.11
CA VAL A 77 -17.22 11.76 1.13
C VAL A 77 -16.31 12.61 0.26
N HIS A 78 -15.04 12.29 0.24
CA HIS A 78 -14.02 12.97 -0.57
C HIS A 78 -13.69 12.14 -1.80
N GLN A 79 -13.73 12.78 -2.96
CA GLN A 79 -13.23 12.25 -4.23
C GLN A 79 -12.27 13.24 -4.85
N ILE A 80 -11.31 12.78 -5.61
CA ILE A 80 -10.27 13.62 -6.23
C ILE A 80 -10.30 13.41 -7.74
N TRP A 81 -10.22 14.48 -8.49
CA TRP A 81 -9.97 14.46 -9.92
C TRP A 81 -9.15 15.69 -10.33
N LYS A 82 -8.46 15.60 -11.47
CA LYS A 82 -7.61 16.69 -11.98
C LYS A 82 -8.37 18.01 -12.21
N THR A 83 -9.66 17.94 -12.51
CA THR A 83 -10.53 19.11 -12.79
C THR A 83 -11.92 18.90 -12.20
N ALA A 84 -12.75 19.95 -12.15
CA ALA A 84 -14.15 19.86 -11.71
C ALA A 84 -15.04 19.00 -12.64
N ASP A 85 -14.62 18.76 -13.89
CA ASP A 85 -15.36 17.93 -14.85
C ASP A 85 -14.93 16.46 -14.74
N VAL A 86 -15.69 15.67 -13.98
CA VAL A 86 -15.47 14.22 -13.82
C VAL A 86 -15.80 13.40 -15.07
N ARG A 87 -16.46 13.99 -16.11
CA ARG A 87 -16.72 13.30 -17.38
C ARG A 87 -15.45 13.02 -18.15
N THR A 88 -14.37 13.70 -17.81
CA THR A 88 -13.02 13.43 -18.33
C THR A 88 -12.35 12.21 -17.69
N TYR A 89 -12.98 11.57 -16.69
CA TYR A 89 -12.52 10.31 -16.12
C TYR A 89 -12.66 9.17 -17.16
N PRO A 90 -11.63 8.31 -17.34
CA PRO A 90 -11.63 7.31 -18.42
C PRO A 90 -12.68 6.21 -18.29
N ALA A 91 -13.22 6.02 -17.09
CA ALA A 91 -14.27 5.05 -16.79
C ALA A 91 -15.50 5.77 -16.22
N TRP A 92 -16.58 5.03 -15.96
CA TRP A 92 -17.76 5.61 -15.33
C TRP A 92 -17.44 6.05 -13.88
N SER A 93 -17.64 7.33 -13.59
CA SER A 93 -17.38 7.91 -12.27
C SER A 93 -18.45 7.50 -11.26
N SER A 94 -18.01 7.14 -10.05
CA SER A 94 -18.88 6.78 -8.93
C SER A 94 -19.55 7.97 -8.25
N ARG A 95 -19.17 9.21 -8.60
CA ARG A 95 -19.61 10.42 -7.90
C ARG A 95 -21.14 10.52 -7.73
N ASP A 96 -21.87 10.29 -8.82
CA ASP A 96 -23.33 10.36 -8.77
C ASP A 96 -23.94 9.24 -7.93
N SER A 97 -23.30 8.06 -7.91
CA SER A 97 -23.71 6.95 -7.03
C SER A 97 -23.55 7.30 -5.55
N TRP A 98 -22.44 7.96 -5.18
CA TRP A 98 -22.22 8.43 -3.80
C TRP A 98 -23.23 9.51 -3.43
N ARG A 99 -23.48 10.48 -4.31
CA ARG A 99 -24.47 11.53 -4.08
C ARG A 99 -25.87 10.96 -3.93
N ALA A 100 -26.33 10.19 -4.91
CA ALA A 100 -27.67 9.60 -4.88
C ALA A 100 -27.89 8.68 -3.68
N GLY A 101 -26.83 7.92 -3.27
CA GLY A 101 -26.92 6.98 -2.17
C GLY A 101 -26.82 7.59 -0.78
N LEU A 102 -26.02 8.65 -0.60
CA LEU A 102 -25.67 9.14 0.74
C LEU A 102 -26.19 10.54 1.07
N GLU A 103 -26.35 11.46 0.09
CA GLU A 103 -26.89 12.80 0.35
C GLU A 103 -28.27 12.78 1.06
N PRO A 104 -29.21 11.84 0.75
CA PRO A 104 -30.46 11.73 1.48
C PRO A 104 -30.31 11.39 2.97
N PHE A 105 -29.15 10.90 3.39
CA PHE A 105 -28.81 10.54 4.77
C PHE A 105 -27.87 11.56 5.44
N ASN A 106 -27.90 12.80 4.97
CA ASN A 106 -27.10 13.91 5.51
C ASN A 106 -25.58 13.73 5.35
N TYR A 107 -25.17 13.20 4.20
CA TYR A 107 -23.76 13.22 3.78
C TYR A 107 -23.54 14.30 2.74
N THR A 108 -22.30 14.81 2.68
CA THR A 108 -21.87 15.74 1.63
C THR A 108 -20.78 15.07 0.79
N VAL A 109 -20.88 15.14 -0.53
CA VAL A 109 -19.89 14.58 -1.45
C VAL A 109 -19.06 15.71 -2.06
N TRP A 110 -17.80 15.79 -1.66
CA TRP A 110 -16.83 16.79 -2.12
C TRP A 110 -15.96 16.24 -3.24
N LEU A 111 -15.80 17.02 -4.29
CA LEU A 111 -14.82 16.77 -5.34
C LEU A 111 -13.69 17.78 -5.20
N TRP A 112 -12.48 17.28 -5.06
CA TRP A 112 -11.25 18.06 -4.98
C TRP A 112 -10.55 18.06 -6.33
N THR A 113 -10.15 19.24 -6.79
CA THR A 113 -9.28 19.39 -7.97
C THR A 113 -7.81 19.42 -7.57
N ASP A 114 -6.90 19.31 -8.55
CA ASP A 114 -5.47 19.46 -8.30
C ASP A 114 -5.14 20.82 -7.69
N ASP A 115 -5.81 21.89 -8.11
CA ASP A 115 -5.62 23.23 -7.57
C ASP A 115 -6.11 23.37 -6.12
N ASP A 116 -7.26 22.78 -5.79
CA ASP A 116 -7.78 22.76 -4.41
C ASP A 116 -6.80 22.04 -3.48
N ILE A 117 -6.26 20.90 -3.91
CA ILE A 117 -5.28 20.13 -3.14
C ILE A 117 -4.00 20.92 -2.91
N VAL A 118 -3.46 21.55 -3.94
CA VAL A 118 -2.25 22.38 -3.81
C VAL A 118 -2.51 23.56 -2.88
N GLY A 119 -3.70 24.18 -2.98
CA GLY A 119 -4.15 25.25 -2.08
C GLY A 119 -4.17 24.79 -0.63
N LEU A 120 -4.81 23.65 -0.35
CA LEU A 120 -4.89 23.06 0.99
C LEU A 120 -3.48 22.71 1.56
N ILE A 121 -2.65 22.05 0.74
CA ILE A 121 -1.29 21.67 1.17
C ILE A 121 -0.46 22.94 1.48
N ARG A 122 -0.57 23.96 0.67
CA ARG A 122 0.14 25.22 0.88
C ARG A 122 -0.29 25.94 2.15
N ALA A 123 -1.58 25.89 2.47
CA ALA A 123 -2.14 26.56 3.63
C ALA A 123 -1.86 25.81 4.94
N GLU A 124 -2.06 24.49 4.97
CA GLU A 124 -2.06 23.73 6.22
C GLU A 124 -0.91 22.70 6.33
N TYR A 125 -0.27 22.32 5.21
CA TYR A 125 0.78 21.30 5.14
C TYR A 125 2.01 21.79 4.37
N ALA A 126 2.39 23.06 4.53
CA ALA A 126 3.51 23.68 3.81
C ALA A 126 4.82 22.85 3.86
N TRP A 127 5.03 22.12 4.98
CA TRP A 127 6.15 21.22 5.17
C TRP A 127 6.17 20.02 4.19
N LEU A 128 5.04 19.67 3.61
CA LEU A 128 4.87 18.56 2.67
C LEU A 128 4.99 19.01 1.20
N LEU A 129 4.74 20.28 0.91
CA LEU A 129 4.64 20.82 -0.45
C LEU A 129 5.83 20.48 -1.35
N PRO A 130 7.11 20.66 -0.92
CA PRO A 130 8.25 20.34 -1.79
C PRO A 130 8.31 18.85 -2.18
N THR A 131 7.88 17.96 -1.27
CA THR A 131 7.83 16.52 -1.54
C THR A 131 6.66 16.20 -2.49
N TYR A 132 5.51 16.79 -2.26
CA TYR A 132 4.31 16.62 -3.07
C TYR A 132 4.54 17.04 -4.53
N GLU A 133 5.09 18.22 -4.76
CA GLU A 133 5.43 18.73 -6.09
C GLU A 133 6.55 17.92 -6.77
N GLY A 134 7.47 17.37 -5.97
CA GLY A 134 8.61 16.59 -6.44
C GLY A 134 8.27 15.15 -6.89
N TYR A 135 7.08 14.62 -6.65
CA TYR A 135 6.72 13.27 -7.07
C TYR A 135 6.68 13.12 -8.59
N PRO A 136 7.36 12.11 -9.16
CA PRO A 136 7.44 11.92 -10.62
C PRO A 136 6.14 11.39 -11.23
N GLN A 137 5.30 10.70 -10.45
CA GLN A 137 4.06 10.10 -10.94
C GLN A 137 2.85 10.83 -10.36
N ASN A 138 1.86 11.16 -11.21
CA ASN A 138 0.62 11.83 -10.79
C ASN A 138 -0.14 11.02 -9.72
N ILE A 139 -0.09 9.69 -9.82
CA ILE A 139 -0.75 8.82 -8.85
C ILE A 139 -0.14 8.95 -7.46
N GLN A 140 1.17 9.22 -7.32
CA GLN A 140 1.78 9.48 -6.01
C GLN A 140 1.21 10.76 -5.38
N ARG A 141 0.97 11.80 -6.19
CA ARG A 141 0.30 13.02 -5.71
C ARG A 141 -1.13 12.72 -5.28
N ALA A 142 -1.88 11.94 -6.06
CA ALA A 142 -3.24 11.53 -5.69
C ALA A 142 -3.26 10.70 -4.39
N ASP A 143 -2.29 9.78 -4.20
CA ASP A 143 -2.17 8.99 -2.97
C ASP A 143 -1.92 9.86 -1.73
N VAL A 144 -1.08 10.88 -1.85
CA VAL A 144 -0.83 11.81 -0.74
C VAL A 144 -2.02 12.74 -0.54
N ALA A 145 -2.63 13.23 -1.62
CA ALA A 145 -3.78 14.12 -1.57
C ALA A 145 -4.96 13.51 -0.79
N ARG A 146 -5.28 12.23 -1.02
CA ARG A 146 -6.38 11.55 -0.31
C ARG A 146 -6.15 11.49 1.20
N LEU A 147 -4.91 11.29 1.64
CA LEU A 147 -4.56 11.33 3.05
C LEU A 147 -4.67 12.74 3.63
N VAL A 148 -4.23 13.75 2.86
CA VAL A 148 -4.30 15.17 3.26
C VAL A 148 -5.75 15.61 3.46
N VAL A 149 -6.63 15.37 2.49
CA VAL A 149 -8.03 15.86 2.58
C VAL A 149 -8.79 15.21 3.74
N VAL A 150 -8.58 13.90 3.96
CA VAL A 150 -9.22 13.21 5.09
C VAL A 150 -8.58 13.60 6.42
N HIS A 151 -7.28 13.85 6.49
CA HIS A 151 -6.68 14.38 7.71
C HIS A 151 -7.21 15.78 8.05
N ALA A 152 -7.33 16.66 7.06
CA ALA A 152 -7.80 18.04 7.27
C ALA A 152 -9.28 18.10 7.71
N HIS A 153 -10.14 17.27 7.14
CA HIS A 153 -11.59 17.41 7.30
C HIS A 153 -12.25 16.21 8.01
N GLY A 154 -11.58 15.08 8.13
CA GLY A 154 -12.19 13.80 8.49
C GLY A 154 -13.13 13.31 7.40
N GLY A 155 -13.74 12.13 7.59
CA GLY A 155 -14.72 11.61 6.64
C GLY A 155 -14.21 10.39 5.89
N ILE A 156 -14.76 10.18 4.71
CA ILE A 156 -14.59 9.00 3.88
C ILE A 156 -13.89 9.40 2.59
N TYR A 157 -12.84 8.70 2.21
CA TYR A 157 -12.26 8.79 0.88
C TYR A 157 -12.71 7.60 0.03
N ALA A 158 -13.07 7.88 -1.21
CA ALA A 158 -13.38 6.86 -2.20
C ALA A 158 -12.84 7.27 -3.58
N ASP A 159 -12.04 6.42 -4.22
CA ASP A 159 -11.63 6.63 -5.61
C ASP A 159 -12.85 6.70 -6.53
N LEU A 160 -12.70 7.35 -7.69
CA LEU A 160 -13.82 7.53 -8.66
C LEU A 160 -14.32 6.21 -9.28
N ASP A 161 -13.65 5.09 -9.04
CA ASP A 161 -14.07 3.74 -9.41
C ASP A 161 -14.58 2.91 -8.23
N VAL A 162 -14.75 3.52 -7.06
CA VAL A 162 -15.36 2.90 -5.88
C VAL A 162 -16.80 3.35 -5.74
N HIS A 163 -17.74 2.42 -5.81
CA HIS A 163 -19.18 2.68 -5.75
C HIS A 163 -19.76 2.21 -4.41
N PRO A 164 -20.65 3.00 -3.76
CA PRO A 164 -21.33 2.56 -2.54
C PRO A 164 -22.33 1.44 -2.85
N LYS A 165 -22.41 0.45 -1.94
CA LYS A 165 -23.42 -0.62 -1.99
C LYS A 165 -24.37 -0.59 -0.81
N SER A 166 -23.90 -0.09 0.36
CA SER A 166 -24.69 -0.09 1.59
C SER A 166 -24.43 1.17 2.41
N VAL A 167 -25.42 2.05 2.47
CA VAL A 167 -25.41 3.23 3.37
C VAL A 167 -25.33 2.80 4.83
N GLN A 168 -26.08 1.74 5.19
CA GLN A 168 -26.08 1.18 6.53
C GLN A 168 -24.71 0.64 6.91
N GLY A 169 -24.01 -0.02 5.96
CA GLY A 169 -22.64 -0.49 6.14
C GLY A 169 -21.67 0.67 6.38
N VAL A 170 -21.72 1.72 5.55
CA VAL A 170 -20.90 2.93 5.72
C VAL A 170 -21.15 3.58 7.08
N SER A 171 -22.42 3.86 7.41
CA SER A 171 -22.81 4.46 8.70
C SER A 171 -22.44 3.60 9.90
N CYS A 172 -22.46 2.28 9.75
CA CYS A 172 -22.01 1.39 10.81
C CYS A 172 -20.50 1.49 11.06
N LEU A 173 -19.69 1.48 10.01
CA LEU A 173 -18.23 1.60 10.11
C LEU A 173 -17.85 2.88 10.86
N GLN A 174 -18.47 4.01 10.56
CA GLN A 174 -18.23 5.29 11.24
C GLN A 174 -18.46 5.23 12.75
N ARG A 175 -19.39 4.35 13.22
CA ARG A 175 -19.74 4.20 14.64
C ARG A 175 -18.92 3.15 15.40
N LEU A 176 -17.93 2.51 14.77
CA LEU A 176 -17.10 1.53 15.46
C LEU A 176 -16.17 2.14 16.52
N GLY A 177 -15.98 3.46 16.52
CA GLY A 177 -15.11 4.16 17.46
C GLY A 177 -13.62 3.96 17.15
N LEU A 178 -13.28 3.59 15.92
CA LEU A 178 -11.91 3.49 15.43
C LEU A 178 -11.46 4.84 14.87
N GLU A 179 -10.18 5.12 14.99
CA GLU A 179 -9.54 6.34 14.47
C GLU A 179 -9.55 6.38 12.95
N ALA A 180 -9.24 5.24 12.33
CA ALA A 180 -9.30 5.07 10.89
C ALA A 180 -9.62 3.63 10.50
N ILE A 181 -10.31 3.46 9.36
CA ILE A 181 -10.70 2.16 8.79
C ILE A 181 -10.32 2.15 7.31
N PHE A 182 -9.67 1.09 6.87
CA PHE A 182 -9.17 0.94 5.51
C PHE A 182 -9.79 -0.27 4.81
N ALA A 183 -9.92 -0.18 3.48
CA ALA A 183 -10.11 -1.37 2.66
C ALA A 183 -8.85 -2.25 2.68
N PRO A 184 -8.97 -3.57 2.52
CA PRO A 184 -7.82 -4.44 2.41
C PRO A 184 -7.13 -4.31 1.05
N THR A 185 -5.88 -4.74 0.97
CA THR A 185 -5.23 -5.04 -0.32
C THR A 185 -5.63 -6.45 -0.75
N SER A 186 -6.00 -6.62 -2.03
CA SER A 186 -6.33 -7.94 -2.57
C SER A 186 -5.19 -8.94 -2.35
N GLY A 187 -5.50 -10.12 -1.79
CA GLY A 187 -4.56 -11.20 -1.57
C GLY A 187 -3.57 -11.05 -0.42
N ALA A 188 -3.57 -9.92 0.30
CA ALA A 188 -2.75 -9.69 1.48
C ALA A 188 -3.51 -8.85 2.50
N LEU A 189 -3.30 -9.13 3.79
CA LEU A 189 -3.93 -8.36 4.88
C LEU A 189 -3.23 -6.99 5.08
N GLY A 190 -3.01 -6.25 3.98
CA GLY A 190 -2.48 -4.90 3.99
C GLY A 190 -3.59 -3.85 3.90
N LEU A 191 -3.25 -2.61 4.20
CA LEU A 191 -4.16 -1.47 4.08
C LEU A 191 -4.10 -0.90 2.66
N SER A 192 -5.25 -0.77 2.02
CA SER A 192 -5.38 -0.10 0.72
C SER A 192 -5.99 1.28 0.90
N ASN A 193 -5.48 2.25 0.14
CA ASN A 193 -5.91 3.66 0.23
C ASN A 193 -6.92 4.08 -0.85
N HIS A 194 -7.50 3.13 -1.60
CA HIS A 194 -8.57 3.45 -2.58
C HIS A 194 -9.93 3.72 -1.94
N PHE A 195 -10.16 3.16 -0.74
CA PHE A 195 -11.30 3.41 0.12
C PHE A 195 -10.87 3.35 1.58
N PHE A 196 -11.09 4.40 2.31
CA PHE A 196 -10.85 4.45 3.76
C PHE A 196 -11.66 5.57 4.40
N MET A 197 -11.76 5.55 5.71
CA MET A 197 -12.38 6.63 6.48
C MET A 197 -11.56 6.89 7.74
N ALA A 198 -11.57 8.15 8.20
CA ALA A 198 -10.89 8.52 9.44
C ALA A 198 -11.55 9.73 10.11
N GLU A 199 -11.29 9.87 11.41
CA GLU A 199 -11.62 11.09 12.14
C GLU A 199 -10.78 12.28 11.64
N ARG A 200 -11.28 13.50 11.85
CA ARG A 200 -10.52 14.72 11.55
C ARG A 200 -9.26 14.78 12.41
N ALA A 201 -8.15 15.23 11.81
CA ALA A 201 -6.85 15.33 12.46
C ALA A 201 -6.35 13.98 13.04
N SER A 202 -6.68 12.85 12.38
CA SER A 202 -6.23 11.53 12.77
C SER A 202 -4.72 11.48 12.95
N PRO A 203 -4.21 11.13 14.14
CA PRO A 203 -2.77 11.00 14.39
C PRO A 203 -2.11 9.97 13.48
N PHE A 204 -2.84 8.89 13.11
CA PHE A 204 -2.34 7.92 12.16
C PHE A 204 -2.16 8.50 10.75
N LEU A 205 -3.14 9.27 10.25
CA LEU A 205 -3.00 9.90 8.93
C LEU A 205 -1.85 10.91 8.90
N LEU A 206 -1.64 11.66 9.99
CA LEU A 206 -0.47 12.53 10.11
C LEU A 206 0.85 11.73 10.08
N TRP A 207 0.90 10.60 10.80
CA TRP A 207 2.04 9.67 10.76
C TRP A 207 2.29 9.15 9.35
N ALA A 208 1.25 8.72 8.64
CA ALA A 208 1.35 8.26 7.26
C ALA A 208 1.83 9.36 6.29
N LEU A 209 1.41 10.61 6.48
CA LEU A 209 1.90 11.76 5.71
C LEU A 209 3.40 12.01 5.96
N HIS A 210 3.87 11.90 7.20
CA HIS A 210 5.30 11.98 7.51
C HIS A 210 6.09 10.82 6.89
N GLU A 211 5.51 9.62 6.88
CA GLU A 211 6.13 8.47 6.22
C GLU A 211 6.19 8.65 4.69
N ALA A 212 5.12 9.16 4.07
CA ALA A 212 5.12 9.52 2.65
C ALA A 212 6.21 10.56 2.33
N LYS A 213 6.38 11.59 3.19
CA LYS A 213 7.47 12.55 3.06
C LYS A 213 8.84 11.88 3.18
N ARG A 214 9.05 11.00 4.16
CA ARG A 214 10.32 10.28 4.39
C ARG A 214 10.70 9.41 3.20
N ARG A 215 9.73 8.71 2.61
CA ARG A 215 9.91 7.92 1.39
C ARG A 215 9.98 8.77 0.12
N GLY A 216 9.64 9.99 0.18
CA GLY A 216 9.53 11.11 -0.74
C GLY A 216 10.16 10.98 -2.12
N ALA A 217 10.04 12.06 -2.91
CA ALA A 217 10.43 12.07 -4.31
C ALA A 217 11.89 11.65 -4.56
N SER A 218 12.83 12.10 -3.73
CA SER A 218 14.26 11.79 -3.90
C SER A 218 14.60 10.32 -3.60
N THR A 219 14.02 9.76 -2.54
CA THR A 219 14.25 8.36 -2.15
C THR A 219 13.57 7.40 -3.12
N SER A 220 12.33 7.68 -3.49
CA SER A 220 11.55 6.83 -4.40
C SER A 220 12.16 6.75 -5.82
N ARG A 221 12.92 7.77 -6.26
CA ARG A 221 13.62 7.75 -7.57
C ARG A 221 14.65 6.63 -7.71
N ARG A 222 15.08 6.01 -6.62
CA ARG A 222 15.96 4.83 -6.64
C ARG A 222 15.22 3.56 -7.10
N ILE A 223 13.90 3.58 -7.08
CA ILE A 223 13.06 2.48 -7.55
C ILE A 223 12.80 2.70 -9.03
N ILE A 224 13.33 1.79 -9.87
CA ILE A 224 13.28 1.91 -11.33
C ILE A 224 11.90 1.52 -11.89
N LEU A 225 11.21 0.59 -11.21
CA LEU A 225 9.90 0.10 -11.63
C LEU A 225 8.81 1.08 -11.16
N PRO A 226 8.11 1.78 -12.06
CA PRO A 226 7.15 2.82 -11.69
C PRO A 226 6.03 2.31 -10.78
N TYR A 227 5.53 1.11 -11.02
CA TYR A 227 4.50 0.50 -10.19
C TYR A 227 4.98 0.27 -8.74
N LEU A 228 6.15 -0.36 -8.58
CA LEU A 228 6.76 -0.56 -7.26
C LEU A 228 7.10 0.77 -6.58
N GLN A 229 7.57 1.76 -7.36
CA GLN A 229 7.85 3.11 -6.85
C GLN A 229 6.62 3.73 -6.18
N VAL A 230 5.47 3.68 -6.83
CA VAL A 230 4.19 4.19 -6.30
C VAL A 230 3.79 3.42 -5.05
N PHE A 231 3.73 2.09 -5.14
CA PHE A 231 3.29 1.23 -4.03
C PHE A 231 4.12 1.43 -2.77
N TRP A 232 5.46 1.53 -2.94
CA TRP A 232 6.39 1.69 -1.83
C TRP A 232 6.37 3.09 -1.23
N SER A 233 6.24 4.14 -2.04
CA SER A 233 6.40 5.52 -1.56
C SER A 233 5.14 6.16 -1.01
N THR A 234 3.97 5.87 -1.59
CA THR A 234 2.70 6.56 -1.28
C THR A 234 1.49 5.63 -1.24
N GLY A 235 1.61 4.47 -1.89
CA GLY A 235 0.53 3.52 -2.05
C GLY A 235 0.35 2.55 -0.88
N PRO A 236 -0.32 1.42 -1.11
CA PRO A 236 -0.69 0.44 -0.08
C PRO A 236 0.47 -0.07 0.78
N MET A 237 1.65 -0.30 0.19
CA MET A 237 2.82 -0.74 0.96
C MET A 237 3.30 0.32 1.95
N MET A 238 3.25 1.61 1.58
CA MET A 238 3.59 2.70 2.48
C MET A 238 2.60 2.78 3.63
N VAL A 239 1.29 2.79 3.35
CA VAL A 239 0.24 2.88 4.37
C VAL A 239 0.28 1.70 5.33
N THR A 240 0.49 0.48 4.81
CA THR A 240 0.62 -0.73 5.63
C THR A 240 1.86 -0.68 6.53
N ALA A 241 3.00 -0.24 6.02
CA ALA A 241 4.21 -0.08 6.83
C ALA A 241 4.02 1.00 7.90
N ALA A 242 3.43 2.14 7.53
CA ALA A 242 3.12 3.22 8.45
C ALA A 242 2.20 2.77 9.60
N SER A 243 1.19 1.92 9.34
CA SER A 243 0.31 1.41 10.39
C SER A 243 1.05 0.54 11.41
N ARG A 244 1.94 -0.33 10.95
CA ARG A 244 2.77 -1.16 11.86
C ARG A 244 3.72 -0.34 12.72
N ASP A 245 4.34 0.68 12.12
CA ASP A 245 5.28 1.54 12.84
C ASP A 245 4.54 2.45 13.82
N TYR A 246 3.36 2.94 13.46
CA TYR A 246 2.47 3.70 14.33
C TYR A 246 2.02 2.88 15.55
N ASP A 247 1.61 1.63 15.33
CA ASP A 247 1.21 0.72 16.40
C ASP A 247 2.37 0.42 17.36
N ARG A 248 3.57 0.18 16.85
CA ARG A 248 4.78 -0.01 17.66
C ARG A 248 5.11 1.23 18.50
N ALA A 249 5.02 2.42 17.89
CA ALA A 249 5.32 3.67 18.58
C ALA A 249 4.33 3.99 19.69
N ARG A 250 3.06 3.60 19.53
CA ARG A 250 2.02 3.81 20.55
C ARG A 250 2.11 2.87 21.73
N ALA A 251 2.76 1.71 21.60
CA ALA A 251 2.74 0.62 22.59
C ALA A 251 1.30 0.30 23.09
N ALA A 252 0.31 0.43 22.20
CA ALA A 252 -1.10 0.39 22.57
C ALA A 252 -1.57 -1.04 22.74
N THR A 253 -2.39 -1.25 23.78
CA THR A 253 -3.01 -2.55 24.08
C THR A 253 -4.33 -2.78 23.34
N GLN A 254 -4.89 -1.72 22.71
CA GLN A 254 -6.19 -1.78 22.03
C GLN A 254 -6.09 -1.28 20.59
N PRO A 255 -6.82 -1.92 19.64
CA PRO A 255 -6.90 -1.47 18.27
C PRO A 255 -7.48 -0.05 18.17
N VAL A 256 -6.89 0.78 17.33
CA VAL A 256 -7.45 2.07 16.93
C VAL A 256 -7.64 2.14 15.42
N LEU A 257 -6.99 1.25 14.69
CA LEU A 257 -7.13 1.11 13.25
C LEU A 257 -7.96 -0.13 12.94
N GLY A 258 -8.76 -0.06 11.89
CA GLY A 258 -9.51 -1.17 11.34
C GLY A 258 -9.14 -1.45 9.90
N VAL A 259 -9.24 -2.72 9.51
CA VAL A 259 -9.21 -3.14 8.11
C VAL A 259 -10.45 -3.98 7.83
N LEU A 260 -11.09 -3.72 6.69
CA LEU A 260 -12.23 -4.51 6.27
C LEU A 260 -11.76 -5.90 5.83
N ASP A 261 -12.50 -6.92 6.21
CA ASP A 261 -12.44 -8.21 5.53
C ASP A 261 -12.89 -8.04 4.07
N ASP A 262 -12.31 -8.79 3.13
CA ASP A 262 -12.61 -8.67 1.70
C ASP A 262 -14.10 -8.94 1.39
N GLU A 263 -14.67 -9.98 1.99
CA GLU A 263 -16.07 -10.35 1.77
C GLU A 263 -17.00 -9.28 2.33
N TYR A 264 -16.77 -8.86 3.58
CA TYR A 264 -17.56 -7.81 4.21
C TYR A 264 -17.38 -6.46 3.52
N GLY A 265 -16.15 -6.08 3.16
CA GLY A 265 -15.85 -4.86 2.40
C GLY A 265 -16.61 -4.82 1.08
N GLY A 266 -16.69 -5.96 0.38
CA GLY A 266 -17.46 -6.12 -0.85
C GLY A 266 -18.98 -5.97 -0.67
N THR A 267 -19.53 -6.03 0.54
CA THR A 267 -20.93 -5.70 0.85
C THR A 267 -21.17 -4.22 1.08
N VAL A 268 -20.13 -3.47 1.49
CA VAL A 268 -20.21 -2.03 1.79
C VAL A 268 -19.96 -1.19 0.55
N VAL A 269 -18.91 -1.51 -0.21
CA VAL A 269 -18.52 -0.82 -1.45
C VAL A 269 -18.16 -1.83 -2.54
N ARG A 270 -18.22 -1.38 -3.80
CA ARG A 270 -17.73 -2.12 -4.96
C ARG A 270 -16.59 -1.34 -5.61
N HIS A 271 -15.43 -1.94 -5.71
CA HIS A 271 -14.31 -1.40 -6.45
C HIS A 271 -14.35 -1.91 -7.90
N ALA A 272 -14.47 -1.00 -8.87
CA ALA A 272 -14.55 -1.35 -10.29
C ALA A 272 -13.15 -1.61 -10.91
N ALA A 273 -12.09 -1.51 -10.12
CA ALA A 273 -10.69 -1.77 -10.49
C ALA A 273 -10.25 -1.06 -11.78
N GLY A 274 -10.37 0.27 -11.82
CA GLY A 274 -10.09 1.09 -13.00
C GLY A 274 -8.67 0.99 -13.57
N ARG A 275 -7.67 0.55 -12.79
CA ARG A 275 -6.26 0.25 -13.18
C ARG A 275 -5.68 1.22 -14.24
N SER A 276 -6.23 2.44 -14.34
CA SER A 276 -5.96 3.40 -15.42
C SER A 276 -4.51 3.89 -15.48
N TRP A 277 -3.80 3.85 -14.35
CA TRP A 277 -2.41 4.29 -14.24
C TRP A 277 -1.38 3.14 -14.38
N HIS A 278 -1.85 1.88 -14.48
CA HIS A 278 -0.97 0.72 -14.60
C HIS A 278 -0.28 0.69 -15.98
N ARG A 279 1.03 0.75 -15.98
CA ARG A 279 1.88 0.53 -17.16
C ARG A 279 2.14 -0.98 -17.34
N SER A 280 3.07 -1.33 -18.25
CA SER A 280 3.41 -2.73 -18.53
C SER A 280 3.96 -3.47 -17.29
N ASP A 281 4.72 -2.79 -16.44
CA ASP A 281 5.22 -3.32 -15.17
C ASP A 281 4.07 -3.60 -14.18
N GLY A 282 3.13 -2.69 -14.03
CA GLY A 282 1.96 -2.90 -13.19
C GLY A 282 1.07 -4.05 -13.69
N ARG A 283 0.92 -4.20 -15.00
CA ARG A 283 0.20 -5.35 -15.58
C ARG A 283 0.88 -6.68 -15.29
N LEU A 284 2.21 -6.72 -15.36
CA LEU A 284 2.99 -7.90 -15.02
C LEU A 284 2.87 -8.24 -13.53
N PHE A 285 3.00 -7.27 -12.62
CA PHE A 285 2.88 -7.51 -11.19
C PHE A 285 1.48 -7.98 -10.80
N ASN A 286 0.43 -7.40 -11.38
CA ASN A 286 -0.93 -7.88 -11.13
C ASN A 286 -1.13 -9.30 -11.68
N TYR A 287 -0.66 -9.58 -12.89
CA TYR A 287 -0.73 -10.95 -13.44
C TYR A 287 -0.01 -11.96 -12.53
N LEU A 288 1.19 -11.62 -12.05
CA LEU A 288 1.91 -12.46 -11.10
C LEU A 288 1.15 -12.60 -9.77
N GLY A 289 0.60 -11.51 -9.22
CA GLY A 289 -0.19 -11.55 -7.98
C GLY A 289 -1.47 -12.37 -8.12
N ASP A 290 -2.12 -12.31 -9.27
CA ASP A 290 -3.36 -13.05 -9.54
C ASP A 290 -3.12 -14.56 -9.81
N HIS A 291 -1.90 -14.95 -10.27
CA HIS A 291 -1.61 -16.33 -10.71
C HIS A 291 -0.51 -17.02 -9.91
N VAL A 292 0.35 -16.30 -9.22
CA VAL A 292 1.50 -16.83 -8.48
C VAL A 292 1.29 -16.60 -6.99
N HIS A 293 0.73 -17.59 -6.32
CA HIS A 293 0.60 -17.61 -4.86
C HIS A 293 1.95 -17.94 -4.21
N VAL A 294 2.81 -16.91 -4.06
CA VAL A 294 4.18 -17.05 -3.50
C VAL A 294 4.15 -17.55 -2.05
N GLU A 295 3.05 -17.37 -1.36
CA GLU A 295 2.76 -17.89 0.00
C GLU A 295 2.68 -19.44 0.03
N GLN A 296 2.46 -20.08 -1.11
CA GLN A 296 2.42 -21.54 -1.17
C GLN A 296 3.83 -22.09 -1.25
N PRO A 297 4.27 -22.93 -0.26
CA PRO A 297 5.66 -23.42 -0.18
C PRO A 297 6.13 -24.16 -1.46
N TRP A 298 5.19 -24.78 -2.17
CA TRP A 298 5.48 -25.50 -3.44
C TRP A 298 5.72 -24.57 -4.63
N VAL A 299 5.38 -23.28 -4.52
CA VAL A 299 5.68 -22.26 -5.56
C VAL A 299 6.96 -21.49 -5.19
N GLY A 300 7.07 -21.03 -3.95
CA GLY A 300 8.22 -20.26 -3.49
C GLY A 300 9.51 -21.07 -3.43
N PHE A 301 9.45 -22.30 -2.95
CA PHE A 301 10.61 -23.18 -2.81
C PHE A 301 11.24 -23.58 -4.15
N PRO A 302 10.49 -24.04 -5.18
CA PRO A 302 11.06 -24.32 -6.49
C PRO A 302 11.67 -23.09 -7.18
N LEU A 303 11.08 -21.91 -7.03
CA LEU A 303 11.63 -20.67 -7.57
C LEU A 303 12.95 -20.30 -6.90
N LEU A 304 13.06 -20.45 -5.59
CA LEU A 304 14.31 -20.26 -4.85
C LEU A 304 15.37 -21.27 -5.27
N VAL A 305 15.02 -22.56 -5.39
CA VAL A 305 15.92 -23.62 -5.85
C VAL A 305 16.39 -23.38 -7.28
N ALA A 306 15.48 -22.95 -8.18
CA ALA A 306 15.83 -22.60 -9.55
C ALA A 306 16.80 -21.41 -9.61
N ALA A 307 16.57 -20.37 -8.81
CA ALA A 307 17.46 -19.21 -8.72
C ALA A 307 18.82 -19.59 -8.17
N LEU A 308 18.90 -20.37 -7.10
CA LEU A 308 20.14 -20.90 -6.55
C LEU A 308 20.86 -21.84 -7.53
N GLY A 309 20.13 -22.70 -8.24
CA GLY A 309 20.64 -23.56 -9.28
C GLY A 309 21.29 -22.77 -10.44
N LEU A 310 20.63 -21.70 -10.88
CA LEU A 310 21.19 -20.81 -11.91
C LEU A 310 22.47 -20.12 -11.43
N VAL A 311 22.51 -19.65 -10.19
CA VAL A 311 23.71 -19.08 -9.58
C VAL A 311 24.84 -20.13 -9.52
N CYS A 312 24.56 -21.37 -9.06
CA CYS A 312 25.53 -22.45 -9.01
C CYS A 312 26.04 -22.83 -10.40
N ILE A 313 25.17 -22.90 -11.42
CA ILE A 313 25.57 -23.16 -12.80
C ILE A 313 26.48 -22.04 -13.33
N MET A 314 26.15 -20.77 -13.04
CA MET A 314 26.97 -19.64 -13.46
C MET A 314 28.35 -19.63 -12.77
N VAL A 315 28.41 -19.96 -11.48
CA VAL A 315 29.66 -20.09 -10.70
C VAL A 315 30.51 -21.26 -11.23
N ARG A 316 29.88 -22.42 -11.46
CA ARG A 316 30.57 -23.63 -12.00
C ARG A 316 31.09 -23.42 -13.43
N ARG A 317 30.31 -22.76 -14.30
CA ARG A 317 30.75 -22.41 -15.67
C ARG A 317 31.91 -21.42 -15.72
N ARG A 318 32.14 -20.67 -14.62
CA ARG A 318 33.28 -19.74 -14.47
C ARG A 318 34.59 -20.42 -14.05
N GLY A 319 34.61 -21.72 -13.80
CA GLY A 319 35.84 -22.42 -13.42
C GLY A 319 36.46 -21.93 -12.11
N TRP A 320 35.66 -21.43 -11.17
CA TRP A 320 36.14 -21.03 -9.86
C TRP A 320 36.47 -22.28 -9.07
N ARG A 321 37.76 -22.66 -9.15
CA ARG A 321 38.33 -23.66 -8.25
C ARG A 321 38.49 -23.00 -6.88
N TRP A 322 37.79 -23.52 -5.88
CA TRP A 322 38.11 -23.20 -4.50
C TRP A 322 39.59 -23.49 -4.26
N PRO A 323 40.38 -22.57 -3.65
CA PRO A 323 41.75 -22.89 -3.28
C PRO A 323 41.70 -24.07 -2.35
N ALA A 324 42.26 -25.20 -2.78
CA ALA A 324 42.44 -26.38 -1.93
C ALA A 324 43.22 -25.95 -0.70
N SER A 325 42.69 -26.23 0.49
CA SER A 325 43.38 -26.02 1.74
C SER A 325 44.73 -26.76 1.68
N ARG A 326 45.84 -26.02 1.72
CA ARG A 326 47.19 -26.63 1.77
C ARG A 326 47.25 -27.47 3.07
N PRO A 327 47.62 -28.76 2.98
CA PRO A 327 47.87 -29.51 4.19
C PRO A 327 49.03 -28.84 4.96
N GLY A 328 48.78 -28.57 6.24
CA GLY A 328 49.78 -27.96 7.10
C GLY A 328 51.08 -28.79 7.09
N LYS A 329 52.20 -28.12 6.87
CA LYS A 329 53.51 -28.71 7.09
C LYS A 329 53.60 -29.08 8.56
N GLY A 330 53.69 -30.38 8.82
CA GLY A 330 53.95 -30.88 10.16
C GLY A 330 55.28 -30.30 10.67
N VAL A 331 55.25 -29.73 11.83
CA VAL A 331 56.44 -29.37 12.61
C VAL A 331 56.86 -30.65 13.30
N SER A 332 57.99 -31.19 12.85
CA SER A 332 58.69 -32.23 13.58
C SER A 332 59.55 -31.60 14.68
N PHE A 333 59.34 -32.07 15.90
CA PHE A 333 60.32 -31.96 17.01
C PHE A 333 61.42 -32.93 16.81
#